data_cf7b452509ab396b64d0288c2bbc4189
#
_entry.id   cf7b452509ab396b64d0288c2bbc4189
#
_cell.length_a   1.000
_cell.length_b   1.000
_cell.length_c   1.000
_cell.angle_alpha   90.00
_cell.angle_beta   90.00
_cell.angle_gamma   90.00
#
_symmetry.space_group_name_H-M   'P 1'
#
loop_
_entity.id
_entity.type
_entity.pdbx_description
1 polymer ?
#
loop_
_entity_poly.entity_id
_entity_poly.type
_entity_poly.pdbx_seq_one_letter_code
_entity_poly.pdbx_strand_id
1 'polypeptide(L)'
;MKMIDDVIIIGIDSGYGNIKTANCCFPASVSTYAKEPVFKENLLVFESKFYLIGEGHKEFLADKTRDLDYYVLALAAIARELNIRKMTCGKIRIAAGLPLTWVSGQRDEFRDYLLQNKAVDFSFRNVSYHVEIVGVDVFPQGFAAVADRLSDFRGVNMICDIGNGTMNIMFINDKKPVSGNMFTEKYGTHQCLLAVRENVMRAHHTAVDETIINRVFRFGTADIKEDYLKTITDTATDYVEGIFQRLREHEYNPELMRLYVLGGGSCLIRNFGVYEASRVTINDDICATAKGYEYLAYVNLLKNGGIV
;
A
#
# COMPACT_ATOMS: atom_id res chain seq x y z
N MET A 1 -0.41 -14.94 -5.53
CA MET A 1 -0.29 -15.84 -4.36
C MET A 1 0.59 -17.00 -4.74
N LYS A 2 1.69 -17.19 -4.04
CA LYS A 2 2.67 -18.27 -4.23
C LYS A 2 2.41 -19.39 -3.21
N MET A 3 2.85 -20.60 -3.51
CA MET A 3 2.78 -21.73 -2.59
C MET A 3 4.11 -22.46 -2.55
N ILE A 4 4.45 -22.97 -1.38
CA ILE A 4 5.54 -23.93 -1.18
C ILE A 4 4.94 -25.06 -0.33
N ASP A 5 5.02 -26.29 -0.82
CA ASP A 5 4.35 -27.46 -0.26
C ASP A 5 2.84 -27.19 -0.09
N ASP A 6 2.31 -27.24 1.12
CA ASP A 6 0.90 -26.93 1.46
C ASP A 6 0.70 -25.53 2.06
N VAL A 7 1.77 -24.70 2.11
CA VAL A 7 1.73 -23.34 2.69
C VAL A 7 1.46 -22.31 1.60
N ILE A 8 0.42 -21.53 1.81
CA ILE A 8 0.01 -20.43 0.94
C ILE A 8 0.68 -19.14 1.44
N ILE A 9 1.44 -18.47 0.58
CA ILE A 9 2.04 -17.18 0.89
C ILE A 9 1.08 -16.08 0.42
N ILE A 10 0.69 -15.19 1.33
CA ILE A 10 -0.17 -14.05 1.03
C ILE A 10 0.57 -12.75 1.37
N GLY A 11 0.84 -11.94 0.36
CA GLY A 11 1.39 -10.60 0.52
C GLY A 11 0.30 -9.62 0.94
N ILE A 12 0.52 -8.90 2.05
CA ILE A 12 -0.44 -7.91 2.57
C ILE A 12 0.27 -6.58 2.74
N ASP A 13 -0.02 -5.64 1.84
CA ASP A 13 0.40 -4.25 1.97
C ASP A 13 -0.64 -3.49 2.78
N SER A 14 -0.35 -3.32 4.07
CA SER A 14 -1.20 -2.60 5.03
C SER A 14 -0.98 -1.09 4.93
N GLY A 15 -1.44 -0.49 3.83
CA GLY A 15 -1.40 0.94 3.63
C GLY A 15 -2.42 1.70 4.48
N TYR A 16 -2.24 3.01 4.64
CA TYR A 16 -3.17 3.86 5.41
C TYR A 16 -4.51 4.09 4.72
N GLY A 17 -4.53 4.18 3.41
CA GLY A 17 -5.76 4.37 2.65
C GLY A 17 -6.40 3.07 2.20
N ASN A 18 -5.58 2.09 1.83
CA ASN A 18 -6.03 0.81 1.31
C ASN A 18 -5.15 -0.33 1.80
N ILE A 19 -5.79 -1.48 2.02
CA ILE A 19 -5.13 -2.77 2.13
C ILE A 19 -5.03 -3.36 0.71
N LYS A 20 -3.86 -3.87 0.37
CA LYS A 20 -3.63 -4.50 -0.94
C LYS A 20 -3.02 -5.87 -0.75
N THR A 21 -3.44 -6.79 -1.59
CA THR A 21 -2.83 -8.11 -1.76
C THR A 21 -2.36 -8.26 -3.20
N ALA A 22 -1.92 -9.44 -3.60
CA ALA A 22 -1.54 -9.66 -5.00
C ALA A 22 -2.71 -9.43 -5.98
N ASN A 23 -3.98 -9.67 -5.54
CA ASN A 23 -5.16 -9.66 -6.41
C ASN A 23 -6.30 -8.77 -5.91
N CYS A 24 -6.19 -8.18 -4.72
CA CYS A 24 -7.25 -7.39 -4.11
C CYS A 24 -6.75 -6.02 -3.64
N CYS A 25 -7.64 -5.03 -3.69
CA CYS A 25 -7.46 -3.72 -3.08
C CYS A 25 -8.79 -3.30 -2.45
N PHE A 26 -8.77 -2.88 -1.18
CA PHE A 26 -9.96 -2.42 -0.47
C PHE A 26 -9.58 -1.39 0.60
N PRO A 27 -10.51 -0.50 1.03
CA PRO A 27 -10.22 0.54 2.02
C PRO A 27 -9.70 -0.02 3.35
N ALA A 28 -8.70 0.65 3.92
CA ALA A 28 -8.07 0.29 5.20
C ALA A 28 -8.86 0.86 6.40
N SER A 29 -10.19 0.72 6.39
CA SER A 29 -11.07 1.20 7.44
C SER A 29 -11.90 0.07 8.03
N VAL A 30 -12.18 0.15 9.32
CA VAL A 30 -12.95 -0.85 10.09
C VAL A 30 -13.90 -0.12 11.03
N SER A 31 -15.17 -0.51 11.02
CA SER A 31 -16.14 -0.11 12.02
C SER A 31 -16.52 -1.33 12.87
N THR A 32 -16.36 -1.23 14.19
CA THR A 32 -16.64 -2.33 15.13
C THR A 32 -18.04 -2.17 15.75
N TYR A 33 -18.79 -3.27 15.76
CA TYR A 33 -20.15 -3.31 16.27
C TYR A 33 -20.29 -4.40 17.36
N ALA A 34 -21.01 -4.06 18.45
CA ALA A 34 -21.32 -5.00 19.51
C ALA A 34 -22.49 -5.96 19.14
N LYS A 35 -23.31 -5.57 18.17
CA LYS A 35 -24.42 -6.37 17.62
C LYS A 35 -24.30 -6.41 16.11
N GLU A 36 -24.85 -7.45 15.51
CA GLU A 36 -24.80 -7.63 14.07
C GLU A 36 -25.44 -6.44 13.33
N PRO A 37 -24.69 -5.77 12.42
CA PRO A 37 -25.19 -4.62 11.66
C PRO A 37 -26.22 -5.06 10.61
N VAL A 38 -27.10 -4.12 10.19
CA VAL A 38 -28.11 -4.35 9.16
C VAL A 38 -27.47 -4.60 7.79
N PHE A 39 -26.45 -3.79 7.44
CA PHE A 39 -25.71 -3.94 6.21
C PHE A 39 -24.51 -4.86 6.42
N LYS A 40 -24.43 -5.95 5.66
CA LYS A 40 -23.48 -7.04 5.89
C LYS A 40 -22.53 -7.30 4.72
N GLU A 41 -22.50 -6.43 3.73
CA GLU A 41 -21.78 -6.69 2.47
C GLU A 41 -20.30 -7.02 2.66
N ASN A 42 -19.63 -6.36 3.62
CA ASN A 42 -18.24 -6.60 3.96
C ASN A 42 -18.07 -6.94 5.45
N LEU A 43 -19.04 -7.64 6.02
CA LEU A 43 -19.01 -8.02 7.42
C LEU A 43 -18.00 -9.14 7.66
N LEU A 44 -17.09 -8.90 8.59
CA LEU A 44 -16.20 -9.88 9.19
C LEU A 44 -16.64 -10.15 10.62
N VAL A 45 -16.74 -11.42 11.00
CA VAL A 45 -17.05 -11.83 12.39
C VAL A 45 -15.84 -12.60 12.93
N PHE A 46 -15.28 -12.10 14.01
CA PHE A 46 -14.15 -12.70 14.70
C PHE A 46 -14.31 -12.51 16.22
N GLU A 47 -14.07 -13.55 16.99
CA GLU A 47 -14.23 -13.56 18.47
C GLU A 47 -15.57 -12.96 18.94
N SER A 48 -16.67 -13.36 18.28
CA SER A 48 -18.04 -12.88 18.58
C SER A 48 -18.24 -11.37 18.44
N LYS A 49 -17.34 -10.66 17.79
CA LYS A 49 -17.48 -9.25 17.43
C LYS A 49 -17.70 -9.10 15.92
N PHE A 50 -18.34 -8.00 15.56
CA PHE A 50 -18.73 -7.69 14.19
C PHE A 50 -17.91 -6.50 13.69
N TYR A 51 -17.21 -6.69 12.57
CA TYR A 51 -16.33 -5.70 11.95
C TYR A 51 -16.78 -5.45 10.51
N LEU A 52 -17.16 -4.24 10.21
CA LEU A 52 -17.53 -3.84 8.86
C LEU A 52 -16.32 -3.24 8.16
N ILE A 53 -15.84 -3.94 7.14
CA ILE A 53 -14.60 -3.63 6.43
C ILE A 53 -14.90 -2.63 5.31
N GLY A 54 -14.11 -1.55 5.25
CA GLY A 54 -14.22 -0.51 4.22
C GLY A 54 -15.16 0.63 4.57
N GLU A 55 -15.73 0.64 5.77
CA GLU A 55 -16.53 1.75 6.29
C GLU A 55 -15.77 2.53 7.37
N GLY A 56 -16.04 3.84 7.42
CA GLY A 56 -15.37 4.76 8.33
C GLY A 56 -14.07 5.32 7.78
N HIS A 57 -13.45 6.19 8.55
CA HIS A 57 -12.10 6.72 8.29
C HIS A 57 -11.17 6.23 9.38
N LYS A 58 -10.05 5.64 9.00
CA LYS A 58 -8.97 5.37 9.93
C LYS A 58 -8.01 6.55 9.96
N GLU A 59 -7.78 7.12 11.14
CA GLU A 59 -6.73 8.10 11.33
C GLU A 59 -5.35 7.49 11.08
N PHE A 60 -4.42 8.32 10.63
CA PHE A 60 -3.02 7.93 10.51
C PHE A 60 -2.45 7.64 11.90
N LEU A 61 -2.15 6.38 12.17
CA LEU A 61 -1.43 5.93 13.35
C LEU A 61 -0.04 5.46 12.95
N ALA A 62 0.98 6.02 13.60
CA ALA A 62 2.38 5.60 13.39
C ALA A 62 2.62 4.17 13.90
N ASP A 63 1.80 3.69 14.84
CA ASP A 63 1.86 2.34 15.41
C ASP A 63 0.67 1.51 14.88
N LYS A 64 0.97 0.49 14.11
CA LYS A 64 -0.02 -0.43 13.52
C LYS A 64 -0.48 -1.53 14.47
N THR A 65 0.16 -1.68 15.62
CA THR A 65 -0.12 -2.72 16.62
C THR A 65 -1.03 -2.26 17.74
N ARG A 66 -1.37 -0.96 17.76
CA ARG A 66 -2.10 -0.30 18.84
C ARG A 66 -3.52 -0.83 19.06
N ASP A 67 -4.17 -1.30 18.00
CA ASP A 67 -5.54 -1.84 18.03
C ASP A 67 -5.65 -3.10 17.16
N LEU A 68 -6.80 -3.76 17.16
CA LEU A 68 -7.04 -4.97 16.37
C LEU A 68 -7.33 -4.71 14.89
N ASP A 69 -7.44 -3.47 14.45
CA ASP A 69 -7.92 -3.14 13.11
C ASP A 69 -7.05 -3.72 12.00
N TYR A 70 -5.72 -3.57 12.09
CA TYR A 70 -4.82 -4.14 11.07
C TYR A 70 -4.81 -5.67 11.07
N TYR A 71 -5.06 -6.30 12.22
CA TYR A 71 -5.23 -7.75 12.29
C TYR A 71 -6.52 -8.20 11.60
N VAL A 72 -7.63 -7.55 11.88
CA VAL A 72 -8.93 -7.81 11.25
C VAL A 72 -8.87 -7.53 9.75
N LEU A 73 -8.19 -6.46 9.32
CA LEU A 73 -7.94 -6.16 7.92
C LEU A 73 -7.07 -7.25 7.25
N ALA A 74 -6.10 -7.82 7.95
CA ALA A 74 -5.30 -8.94 7.46
C ALA A 74 -6.16 -10.21 7.29
N LEU A 75 -7.06 -10.50 8.22
CA LEU A 75 -8.02 -11.61 8.07
C LEU A 75 -8.95 -11.40 6.86
N ALA A 76 -9.45 -10.18 6.64
CA ALA A 76 -10.24 -9.84 5.46
C ALA A 76 -9.44 -10.00 4.15
N ALA A 77 -8.15 -9.64 4.16
CA ALA A 77 -7.24 -9.83 3.03
C ALA A 77 -7.03 -11.33 2.72
N ILE A 78 -6.80 -12.14 3.74
CA ILE A 78 -6.67 -13.60 3.63
C ILE A 78 -7.96 -14.20 3.05
N ALA A 79 -9.13 -13.84 3.59
CA ALA A 79 -10.42 -14.34 3.11
C ALA A 79 -10.62 -14.02 1.61
N ARG A 80 -10.31 -12.79 1.17
CA ARG A 80 -10.44 -12.37 -0.23
C ARG A 80 -9.53 -13.18 -1.15
N GLU A 81 -8.27 -13.40 -0.76
CA GLU A 81 -7.32 -14.20 -1.54
C GLU A 81 -7.73 -15.69 -1.62
N LEU A 82 -8.19 -16.26 -0.51
CA LEU A 82 -8.69 -17.63 -0.47
C LEU A 82 -9.95 -17.78 -1.33
N ASN A 83 -10.88 -16.83 -1.25
CA ASN A 83 -12.12 -16.85 -2.02
C ASN A 83 -11.89 -16.86 -3.54
N ILE A 84 -10.90 -16.10 -4.05
CA ILE A 84 -10.51 -16.12 -5.46
C ILE A 84 -10.17 -17.57 -5.92
N ARG A 85 -9.67 -18.39 -5.01
CA ARG A 85 -9.31 -19.81 -5.26
C ARG A 85 -10.37 -20.79 -4.84
N LYS A 86 -11.53 -20.31 -4.40
CA LYS A 86 -12.63 -21.15 -3.86
C LYS A 86 -12.17 -22.01 -2.68
N MET A 87 -11.27 -21.46 -1.84
CA MET A 87 -10.76 -22.09 -0.63
C MET A 87 -11.32 -21.39 0.60
N THR A 88 -11.54 -22.15 1.66
CA THR A 88 -12.02 -21.66 2.97
C THR A 88 -11.10 -22.06 4.11
N CYS A 89 -10.08 -22.85 3.85
CA CYS A 89 -9.09 -23.29 4.83
C CYS A 89 -7.69 -23.37 4.21
N GLY A 90 -6.66 -23.40 5.04
CA GLY A 90 -5.28 -23.63 4.61
C GLY A 90 -4.26 -23.11 5.60
N LYS A 91 -3.00 -23.53 5.36
CA LYS A 91 -1.84 -22.99 6.06
C LYS A 91 -1.37 -21.72 5.37
N ILE A 92 -1.33 -20.64 6.11
CA ILE A 92 -1.03 -19.30 5.58
C ILE A 92 0.28 -18.78 6.16
N ARG A 93 1.16 -18.34 5.28
CA ARG A 93 2.29 -17.50 5.65
C ARG A 93 2.00 -16.08 5.20
N ILE A 94 1.96 -15.15 6.13
CA ILE A 94 1.73 -13.73 5.85
C ILE A 94 3.08 -13.10 5.48
N ALA A 95 3.11 -12.41 4.35
CA ALA A 95 4.22 -11.55 3.96
C ALA A 95 3.74 -10.10 3.99
N ALA A 96 4.17 -9.34 5.00
CA ALA A 96 3.73 -7.97 5.23
C ALA A 96 4.88 -6.98 5.20
N GLY A 97 4.62 -5.69 5.37
CA GLY A 97 5.67 -4.69 5.40
C GLY A 97 5.39 -3.44 6.20
N LEU A 98 6.49 -2.77 6.50
CA LEU A 98 6.52 -1.49 7.20
C LEU A 98 7.25 -0.44 6.34
N PRO A 99 6.98 0.86 6.54
CA PRO A 99 7.78 1.92 5.96
C PRO A 99 9.28 1.69 6.19
N LEU A 100 10.11 2.08 5.24
CA LEU A 100 11.55 1.81 5.22
C LEU A 100 12.26 2.11 6.55
N THR A 101 11.95 3.27 7.14
CA THR A 101 12.60 3.75 8.36
C THR A 101 12.07 3.08 9.64
N TRP A 102 10.92 2.38 9.58
CA TRP A 102 10.27 1.76 10.75
C TRP A 102 10.62 0.28 10.91
N VAL A 103 11.04 -0.37 9.83
CA VAL A 103 11.31 -1.83 9.84
C VAL A 103 12.30 -2.23 10.93
N SER A 104 13.37 -1.46 11.13
CA SER A 104 14.41 -1.79 12.12
C SER A 104 13.91 -1.78 13.57
N GLY A 105 12.93 -0.90 13.88
CA GLY A 105 12.42 -0.73 15.26
C GLY A 105 11.13 -1.49 15.56
N GLN A 106 10.30 -1.75 14.55
CA GLN A 106 8.94 -2.29 14.75
C GLN A 106 8.71 -3.66 14.10
N ARG A 107 9.73 -4.25 13.48
CA ARG A 107 9.61 -5.51 12.72
C ARG A 107 9.07 -6.66 13.56
N ASP A 108 9.69 -6.90 14.71
CA ASP A 108 9.37 -8.06 15.55
C ASP A 108 8.02 -7.88 16.21
N GLU A 109 7.71 -6.67 16.69
CA GLU A 109 6.41 -6.35 17.27
C GLU A 109 5.28 -6.52 16.24
N PHE A 110 5.45 -6.03 15.02
CA PHE A 110 4.45 -6.17 13.97
C PHE A 110 4.30 -7.62 13.49
N ARG A 111 5.40 -8.39 13.44
CA ARG A 111 5.36 -9.84 13.19
C ARG A 111 4.53 -10.55 14.25
N ASP A 112 4.83 -10.31 15.54
CA ASP A 112 4.18 -10.99 16.66
C ASP A 112 2.70 -10.60 16.77
N TYR A 113 2.38 -9.34 16.47
CA TYR A 113 1.00 -8.85 16.34
C TYR A 113 0.21 -9.61 15.26
N LEU A 114 0.77 -9.83 14.07
CA LEU A 114 0.10 -10.59 13.02
C LEU A 114 0.05 -12.10 13.31
N LEU A 115 0.96 -12.61 14.15
CA LEU A 115 1.05 -14.02 14.55
C LEU A 115 0.35 -14.32 15.89
N GLN A 116 -0.40 -13.36 16.46
CA GLN A 116 -1.02 -13.48 17.78
C GLN A 116 -1.94 -14.71 17.93
N ASN A 117 -2.53 -15.20 16.84
CA ASN A 117 -3.34 -16.42 16.80
C ASN A 117 -2.78 -17.35 15.71
N LYS A 118 -2.35 -18.56 16.10
CA LYS A 118 -1.84 -19.56 15.14
C LYS A 118 -2.95 -20.26 14.35
N ALA A 119 -4.08 -20.53 14.98
CA ALA A 119 -5.28 -21.07 14.35
C ALA A 119 -6.41 -20.06 14.51
N VAL A 120 -7.06 -19.69 13.43
CA VAL A 120 -8.07 -18.63 13.42
C VAL A 120 -9.33 -19.09 12.70
N ASP A 121 -10.44 -19.05 13.42
CA ASP A 121 -11.79 -19.22 12.90
C ASP A 121 -12.47 -17.86 12.80
N PHE A 122 -12.93 -17.52 11.62
CA PHE A 122 -13.67 -16.27 11.39
C PHE A 122 -14.62 -16.44 10.22
N SER A 123 -15.58 -15.53 10.08
CA SER A 123 -16.39 -15.46 8.87
C SER A 123 -16.23 -14.12 8.17
N PHE A 124 -16.29 -14.14 6.85
CA PHE A 124 -16.28 -12.94 6.02
C PHE A 124 -17.29 -13.09 4.89
N ARG A 125 -18.19 -12.11 4.73
CA ARG A 125 -19.28 -12.14 3.73
C ARG A 125 -20.11 -13.44 3.79
N ASN A 126 -20.46 -13.86 5.00
CA ASN A 126 -21.20 -15.09 5.29
C ASN A 126 -20.49 -16.40 4.90
N VAL A 127 -19.19 -16.37 4.62
CA VAL A 127 -18.37 -17.55 4.39
C VAL A 127 -17.49 -17.77 5.61
N SER A 128 -17.50 -18.98 6.17
CA SER A 128 -16.64 -19.37 7.28
C SER A 128 -15.26 -19.77 6.77
N TYR A 129 -14.21 -19.30 7.44
CA TYR A 129 -12.82 -19.61 7.16
C TYR A 129 -12.15 -20.22 8.37
N HIS A 130 -11.32 -21.23 8.14
CA HIS A 130 -10.44 -21.84 9.12
C HIS A 130 -9.01 -21.80 8.60
N VAL A 131 -8.15 -20.98 9.19
CA VAL A 131 -6.76 -20.81 8.71
C VAL A 131 -5.76 -21.06 9.81
N GLU A 132 -4.64 -21.68 9.44
CA GLU A 132 -3.46 -21.82 10.30
C GLU A 132 -2.40 -20.82 9.84
N ILE A 133 -2.05 -19.84 10.68
CA ILE A 133 -0.98 -18.87 10.38
C ILE A 133 0.34 -19.50 10.84
N VAL A 134 1.09 -20.06 9.88
CA VAL A 134 2.34 -20.80 10.15
C VAL A 134 3.56 -19.88 10.23
N GLY A 135 3.45 -18.63 9.83
CA GLY A 135 4.54 -17.66 9.95
C GLY A 135 4.20 -16.30 9.35
N VAL A 136 5.00 -15.32 9.75
CA VAL A 136 4.91 -13.94 9.28
C VAL A 136 6.29 -13.43 8.92
N ASP A 137 6.45 -12.92 7.70
CA ASP A 137 7.65 -12.21 7.25
C ASP A 137 7.32 -10.72 7.11
N VAL A 138 8.20 -9.85 7.61
CA VAL A 138 8.05 -8.40 7.51
C VAL A 138 9.19 -7.79 6.70
N PHE A 139 8.84 -7.07 5.64
CA PHE A 139 9.76 -6.48 4.67
C PHE A 139 9.65 -4.95 4.62
N PRO A 140 10.68 -4.26 4.13
CA PRO A 140 10.58 -2.81 3.87
C PRO A 140 9.68 -2.53 2.66
N GLN A 141 8.74 -1.59 2.82
CA GLN A 141 7.95 -1.05 1.71
C GLN A 141 8.87 -0.39 0.67
N GLY A 142 8.38 -0.22 -0.56
CA GLY A 142 9.16 0.35 -1.67
C GLY A 142 10.13 -0.66 -2.28
N PHE A 143 11.10 -1.19 -1.52
CA PHE A 143 12.02 -2.21 -2.01
C PHE A 143 11.30 -3.48 -2.50
N ALA A 144 10.32 -3.94 -1.76
CA ALA A 144 9.57 -5.14 -2.12
C ALA A 144 8.93 -5.03 -3.51
N ALA A 145 8.40 -3.87 -3.86
CA ALA A 145 7.72 -3.66 -5.14
C ALA A 145 8.63 -3.80 -6.39
N VAL A 146 9.94 -3.82 -6.20
CA VAL A 146 10.93 -3.98 -7.27
C VAL A 146 11.84 -5.20 -7.08
N ALA A 147 11.61 -5.99 -6.04
CA ALA A 147 12.48 -7.10 -5.68
C ALA A 147 12.57 -8.20 -6.76
N ASP A 148 11.52 -8.41 -7.52
CA ASP A 148 11.44 -9.38 -8.62
C ASP A 148 12.15 -8.92 -9.90
N ARG A 149 12.46 -7.63 -10.00
CA ARG A 149 13.08 -7.00 -11.19
C ARG A 149 14.38 -6.25 -10.90
N LEU A 150 15.07 -6.59 -9.82
CA LEU A 150 16.36 -5.97 -9.48
C LEU A 150 17.41 -6.11 -10.60
N SER A 151 17.27 -7.11 -11.48
CA SER A 151 18.12 -7.27 -12.67
C SER A 151 18.09 -6.07 -13.61
N ASP A 152 17.00 -5.29 -13.61
CA ASP A 152 16.79 -4.16 -14.51
C ASP A 152 17.49 -2.88 -14.04
N PHE A 153 17.87 -2.84 -12.77
CA PHE A 153 18.52 -1.68 -12.13
C PHE A 153 20.03 -1.70 -12.35
N ARG A 154 20.49 -1.03 -13.40
CA ARG A 154 21.92 -0.81 -13.67
C ARG A 154 22.33 0.59 -13.26
N GLY A 155 23.51 0.73 -12.66
CA GLY A 155 24.00 2.00 -12.13
C GLY A 155 23.12 2.53 -11.00
N VAL A 156 23.11 3.86 -10.83
CA VAL A 156 22.37 4.52 -9.76
C VAL A 156 20.92 4.78 -10.19
N ASN A 157 19.98 4.35 -9.38
CA ASN A 157 18.56 4.54 -9.58
C ASN A 157 17.90 5.02 -8.27
N MET A 158 16.91 5.88 -8.38
CA MET A 158 16.05 6.26 -7.26
C MET A 158 14.69 5.61 -7.40
N ILE A 159 14.18 5.05 -6.32
CA ILE A 159 12.79 4.58 -6.20
C ILE A 159 12.01 5.61 -5.42
N CYS A 160 10.82 5.96 -5.89
CA CYS A 160 9.86 6.82 -5.24
C CYS A 160 8.52 6.07 -5.13
N ASP A 161 8.18 5.60 -3.92
CA ASP A 161 6.91 4.94 -3.64
C ASP A 161 5.95 5.95 -2.99
N ILE A 162 4.96 6.39 -3.75
CA ILE A 162 3.98 7.39 -3.32
C ILE A 162 2.72 6.67 -2.85
N GLY A 163 2.57 6.56 -1.53
CA GLY A 163 1.38 6.04 -0.88
C GLY A 163 0.29 7.09 -0.65
N ASN A 164 -0.70 6.73 0.16
CA ASN A 164 -1.75 7.68 0.56
C ASN A 164 -1.21 8.74 1.54
N GLY A 165 -0.52 8.33 2.60
CA GLY A 165 -0.02 9.23 3.64
C GLY A 165 1.46 9.60 3.52
N THR A 166 2.26 8.78 2.84
CA THR A 166 3.72 8.90 2.82
C THR A 166 4.29 8.70 1.42
N MET A 167 5.45 9.27 1.20
CA MET A 167 6.35 9.01 0.09
C MET A 167 7.62 8.36 0.65
N ASN A 168 7.96 7.17 0.18
CA ASN A 168 9.19 6.49 0.53
C ASN A 168 10.20 6.63 -0.62
N ILE A 169 11.43 7.03 -0.29
CA ILE A 169 12.51 7.25 -1.23
C ILE A 169 13.65 6.30 -0.89
N MET A 170 14.23 5.67 -1.90
CA MET A 170 15.32 4.72 -1.73
C MET A 170 16.23 4.74 -2.95
N PHE A 171 17.52 4.54 -2.73
CA PHE A 171 18.50 4.34 -3.79
C PHE A 171 18.80 2.86 -4.02
N ILE A 172 18.93 2.51 -5.30
CA ILE A 172 19.48 1.21 -5.74
C ILE A 172 20.70 1.49 -6.61
N ASN A 173 21.83 0.92 -6.25
CA ASN A 173 23.04 0.96 -7.06
C ASN A 173 23.42 -0.45 -7.48
N ASP A 174 23.51 -0.68 -8.81
CA ASP A 174 23.83 -1.97 -9.40
C ASP A 174 23.08 -3.14 -8.73
N LYS A 175 21.75 -3.07 -8.74
CA LYS A 175 20.82 -4.10 -8.21
C LYS A 175 20.78 -4.23 -6.69
N LYS A 176 21.51 -3.40 -5.94
CA LYS A 176 21.55 -3.46 -4.47
C LYS A 176 21.00 -2.18 -3.86
N PRO A 177 20.14 -2.30 -2.84
CA PRO A 177 19.71 -1.13 -2.07
C PRO A 177 20.91 -0.51 -1.36
N VAL A 178 20.97 0.82 -1.36
CA VAL A 178 22.03 1.59 -0.68
C VAL A 178 21.59 1.83 0.75
N SER A 179 22.25 1.18 1.70
CA SER A 179 22.00 1.38 3.13
C SER A 179 22.28 2.83 3.55
N GLY A 180 21.39 3.43 4.32
CA GLY A 180 21.53 4.82 4.78
C GLY A 180 20.88 5.87 3.87
N ASN A 181 20.58 5.54 2.61
CA ASN A 181 19.91 6.45 1.67
C ASN A 181 18.44 6.02 1.48
N MET A 182 17.71 5.96 2.60
CA MET A 182 16.29 5.59 2.65
C MET A 182 15.55 6.64 3.49
N PHE A 183 14.49 7.23 2.92
CA PHE A 183 13.77 8.32 3.51
C PHE A 183 12.26 8.07 3.46
N THR A 184 11.54 8.55 4.44
CA THR A 184 10.07 8.52 4.49
C THR A 184 9.58 9.93 4.78
N GLU A 185 8.82 10.49 3.86
CA GLU A 185 8.23 11.81 3.92
C GLU A 185 6.72 11.74 4.10
N LYS A 186 6.13 12.64 4.89
CA LYS A 186 4.67 12.82 4.93
C LYS A 186 4.20 13.60 3.69
N TYR A 187 4.33 13.01 2.53
CA TYR A 187 4.03 13.64 1.24
C TYR A 187 3.37 12.64 0.27
N GLY A 188 2.19 12.16 0.65
CA GLY A 188 1.40 11.21 -0.13
C GLY A 188 0.21 11.85 -0.85
N THR A 189 -0.67 11.05 -1.43
CA THR A 189 -1.83 11.56 -2.20
C THR A 189 -2.85 12.28 -1.32
N HIS A 190 -2.95 11.94 -0.04
CA HIS A 190 -3.87 12.59 0.89
C HIS A 190 -3.53 14.07 1.11
N GLN A 191 -2.25 14.41 1.21
CA GLN A 191 -1.81 15.81 1.34
C GLN A 191 -2.14 16.63 0.08
N CYS A 192 -2.00 16.01 -1.11
CA CYS A 192 -2.44 16.62 -2.36
C CYS A 192 -3.97 16.87 -2.36
N LEU A 193 -4.75 15.88 -1.92
CA LEU A 193 -6.19 15.99 -1.79
C LEU A 193 -6.61 17.14 -0.87
N LEU A 194 -5.95 17.28 0.28
CA LEU A 194 -6.22 18.39 1.21
C LEU A 194 -5.88 19.75 0.58
N ALA A 195 -4.76 19.87 -0.12
CA ALA A 195 -4.39 21.09 -0.84
C ALA A 195 -5.42 21.46 -1.93
N VAL A 196 -5.90 20.46 -2.68
CA VAL A 196 -6.98 20.67 -3.68
C VAL A 196 -8.26 21.14 -3.02
N ARG A 197 -8.70 20.51 -1.93
CA ARG A 197 -9.91 20.94 -1.20
C ARG A 197 -9.80 22.39 -0.73
N GLU A 198 -8.65 22.77 -0.18
CA GLU A 198 -8.40 24.14 0.27
C GLU A 198 -8.44 25.14 -0.89
N ASN A 199 -7.77 24.85 -2.01
CA ASN A 199 -7.72 25.74 -3.15
C ASN A 199 -9.07 25.87 -3.86
N VAL A 200 -9.84 24.78 -3.99
CA VAL A 200 -11.20 24.84 -4.52
C VAL A 200 -12.12 25.65 -3.61
N MET A 201 -12.03 25.45 -2.29
CA MET A 201 -12.80 26.26 -1.34
C MET A 201 -12.45 27.75 -1.42
N ARG A 202 -11.17 28.06 -1.59
CA ARG A 202 -10.69 29.46 -1.72
C ARG A 202 -11.16 30.12 -3.02
N ALA A 203 -11.08 29.38 -4.15
CA ALA A 203 -11.38 29.92 -5.47
C ALA A 203 -12.89 29.95 -5.78
N HIS A 204 -13.64 28.96 -5.32
CA HIS A 204 -15.02 28.73 -5.72
C HIS A 204 -16.04 28.77 -4.57
N HIS A 205 -15.57 28.98 -3.31
CA HIS A 205 -16.39 29.02 -2.09
C HIS A 205 -17.30 27.79 -1.93
N THR A 206 -16.81 26.62 -2.37
CA THR A 206 -17.56 25.37 -2.34
C THR A 206 -16.67 24.19 -2.00
N ALA A 207 -17.24 23.17 -1.35
CA ALA A 207 -16.55 21.90 -1.12
C ALA A 207 -16.61 21.05 -2.39
N VAL A 208 -15.56 20.26 -2.62
CA VAL A 208 -15.50 19.26 -3.69
C VAL A 208 -15.42 17.86 -3.09
N ASP A 209 -16.19 16.95 -3.67
CA ASP A 209 -16.19 15.54 -3.24
C ASP A 209 -14.87 14.86 -3.56
N GLU A 210 -14.42 14.01 -2.65
CA GLU A 210 -13.17 13.28 -2.77
C GLU A 210 -13.13 12.36 -3.99
N THR A 211 -14.27 11.78 -4.37
CA THR A 211 -14.34 10.89 -5.53
C THR A 211 -14.06 11.64 -6.84
N ILE A 212 -14.46 12.91 -6.93
CA ILE A 212 -14.15 13.78 -8.08
C ILE A 212 -12.64 14.07 -8.12
N ILE A 213 -12.05 14.46 -6.99
CA ILE A 213 -10.59 14.73 -6.90
C ILE A 213 -9.80 13.49 -7.29
N ASN A 214 -10.14 12.33 -6.70
CA ASN A 214 -9.47 11.07 -6.99
C ASN A 214 -9.62 10.65 -8.45
N ARG A 215 -10.74 10.98 -9.10
CA ARG A 215 -10.92 10.77 -10.53
C ARG A 215 -9.96 11.64 -11.36
N VAL A 216 -9.84 12.93 -11.03
CA VAL A 216 -8.86 13.82 -11.68
C VAL A 216 -7.44 13.32 -11.45
N PHE A 217 -7.07 12.92 -10.22
CA PHE A 217 -5.74 12.37 -9.94
C PHE A 217 -5.41 11.14 -10.80
N ARG A 218 -6.39 10.23 -10.95
CA ARG A 218 -6.21 8.96 -11.66
C ARG A 218 -6.16 9.14 -13.18
N PHE A 219 -6.99 10.04 -13.74
CA PHE A 219 -7.21 10.13 -15.18
C PHE A 219 -6.75 11.45 -15.79
N GLY A 220 -6.31 12.43 -15.00
CA GLY A 220 -5.96 13.77 -15.43
C GLY A 220 -7.18 14.64 -15.74
N THR A 221 -8.40 14.10 -15.64
CA THR A 221 -9.65 14.80 -15.99
C THR A 221 -10.86 14.21 -15.26
N ALA A 222 -11.96 14.98 -15.22
CA ALA A 222 -13.28 14.53 -14.79
C ALA A 222 -14.36 15.31 -15.55
N ASP A 223 -15.60 14.81 -15.55
CA ASP A 223 -16.77 15.49 -16.11
C ASP A 223 -17.31 16.52 -15.11
N ILE A 224 -16.65 17.69 -15.07
CA ILE A 224 -16.97 18.84 -14.22
C ILE A 224 -16.73 20.14 -14.99
N LYS A 225 -17.20 21.28 -14.45
CA LYS A 225 -16.94 22.60 -15.06
C LYS A 225 -15.44 22.86 -15.18
N GLU A 226 -15.02 23.47 -16.30
CA GLU A 226 -13.63 23.70 -16.65
C GLU A 226 -12.85 24.48 -15.57
N ASP A 227 -13.46 25.51 -14.97
CA ASP A 227 -12.83 26.31 -13.92
C ASP A 227 -12.44 25.46 -12.69
N TYR A 228 -13.33 24.51 -12.29
CA TYR A 228 -13.03 23.60 -11.20
C TYR A 228 -11.94 22.60 -11.59
N LEU A 229 -12.04 22.04 -12.80
CA LEU A 229 -11.03 21.12 -13.32
C LEU A 229 -9.66 21.80 -13.34
N LYS A 230 -9.61 23.04 -13.84
CA LYS A 230 -8.36 23.83 -13.87
C LYS A 230 -7.79 24.03 -12.47
N THR A 231 -8.60 24.44 -11.48
CA THR A 231 -8.12 24.63 -10.11
C THR A 231 -7.54 23.34 -9.52
N ILE A 232 -8.19 22.18 -9.78
CA ILE A 232 -7.72 20.88 -9.30
C ILE A 232 -6.42 20.48 -9.99
N THR A 233 -6.34 20.63 -11.32
CA THR A 233 -5.15 20.25 -12.10
C THR A 233 -3.96 21.14 -11.79
N ASP A 234 -4.14 22.46 -11.70
CA ASP A 234 -3.07 23.40 -11.34
C ASP A 234 -2.51 23.04 -9.95
N THR A 235 -3.40 22.80 -8.97
CA THR A 235 -2.97 22.41 -7.61
C THR A 235 -2.21 21.07 -7.61
N ALA A 236 -2.67 20.08 -8.38
CA ALA A 236 -1.99 18.80 -8.50
C ALA A 236 -0.63 18.94 -9.18
N THR A 237 -0.50 19.83 -10.16
CA THR A 237 0.78 20.14 -10.84
C THR A 237 1.77 20.76 -9.87
N ASP A 238 1.36 21.79 -9.11
CA ASP A 238 2.20 22.41 -8.09
C ASP A 238 2.65 21.39 -7.03
N TYR A 239 1.73 20.49 -6.64
CA TYR A 239 2.06 19.43 -5.69
C TYR A 239 3.11 18.47 -6.24
N VAL A 240 3.01 18.07 -7.50
CA VAL A 240 3.98 17.19 -8.17
C VAL A 240 5.33 17.88 -8.34
N GLU A 241 5.37 19.18 -8.63
CA GLU A 241 6.61 19.95 -8.62
C GLU A 241 7.28 19.88 -7.24
N GLY A 242 6.48 19.98 -6.17
CA GLY A 242 6.94 19.79 -4.79
C GLY A 242 7.47 18.38 -4.51
N ILE A 243 6.93 17.33 -5.14
CA ILE A 243 7.52 15.97 -5.09
C ILE A 243 8.92 16.00 -5.72
N PHE A 244 9.06 16.49 -6.94
CA PHE A 244 10.37 16.55 -7.60
C PHE A 244 11.38 17.42 -6.86
N GLN A 245 10.94 18.51 -6.21
CA GLN A 245 11.82 19.31 -5.35
C GLN A 245 12.37 18.46 -4.21
N ARG A 246 11.52 17.70 -3.48
CA ARG A 246 11.96 16.80 -2.39
C ARG A 246 12.89 15.70 -2.88
N LEU A 247 12.61 15.12 -4.06
CA LEU A 247 13.53 14.15 -4.65
C LEU A 247 14.92 14.76 -4.88
N ARG A 248 15.00 16.02 -5.35
CA ARG A 248 16.28 16.75 -5.51
C ARG A 248 16.95 17.07 -4.17
N GLU A 249 16.18 17.41 -3.12
CA GLU A 249 16.71 17.56 -1.77
C GLU A 249 17.33 16.26 -1.24
N HIS A 250 16.83 15.11 -1.70
CA HIS A 250 17.42 13.78 -1.49
C HIS A 250 18.36 13.33 -2.63
N GLU A 251 19.06 14.28 -3.26
CA GLU A 251 20.11 14.03 -4.25
C GLU A 251 19.65 13.41 -5.58
N TYR A 252 18.36 13.46 -5.92
CA TYR A 252 17.90 13.06 -7.24
C TYR A 252 18.46 13.99 -8.32
N ASN A 253 19.21 13.42 -9.25
CA ASN A 253 19.67 14.11 -10.45
C ASN A 253 19.17 13.38 -11.70
N PRO A 254 18.24 13.97 -12.48
CA PRO A 254 17.64 13.31 -13.64
C PRO A 254 18.64 13.05 -14.76
N GLU A 255 19.77 13.77 -14.82
CA GLU A 255 20.80 13.56 -15.84
C GLU A 255 21.68 12.34 -15.52
N LEU A 256 21.87 12.02 -14.23
CA LEU A 256 22.81 11.00 -13.79
C LEU A 256 22.13 9.68 -13.40
N MET A 257 20.86 9.69 -12.99
CA MET A 257 20.17 8.52 -12.51
C MET A 257 18.76 8.37 -13.09
N ARG A 258 18.21 7.16 -13.02
CA ARG A 258 16.81 6.89 -13.38
C ARG A 258 15.93 6.96 -12.15
N LEU A 259 14.69 7.41 -12.35
CA LEU A 259 13.64 7.40 -11.33
C LEU A 259 12.65 6.27 -11.62
N TYR A 260 12.35 5.47 -10.61
CA TYR A 260 11.31 4.45 -10.66
C TYR A 260 10.20 4.83 -9.69
N VAL A 261 9.03 5.20 -10.24
CA VAL A 261 7.87 5.66 -9.47
C VAL A 261 6.87 4.52 -9.32
N LEU A 262 6.36 4.33 -8.12
CA LEU A 262 5.36 3.30 -7.81
C LEU A 262 4.39 3.76 -6.72
N GLY A 263 3.46 2.91 -6.34
CA GLY A 263 2.43 3.20 -5.37
C GLY A 263 1.18 3.82 -5.98
N GLY A 264 0.13 4.00 -5.17
CA GLY A 264 -1.15 4.55 -5.63
C GLY A 264 -1.08 5.99 -6.12
N GLY A 265 -0.05 6.74 -5.68
CA GLY A 265 0.20 8.12 -6.10
C GLY A 265 1.04 8.27 -7.37
N SER A 266 1.49 7.18 -7.98
CA SER A 266 2.25 7.22 -9.26
C SER A 266 1.46 7.92 -10.37
N CYS A 267 0.14 7.85 -10.33
CA CYS A 267 -0.75 8.55 -11.28
C CYS A 267 -0.61 10.08 -11.21
N LEU A 268 -0.24 10.65 -10.05
CA LEU A 268 0.02 12.10 -9.96
C LEU A 268 1.23 12.49 -10.83
N ILE A 269 2.33 11.75 -10.71
CA ILE A 269 3.53 11.98 -11.54
C ILE A 269 3.19 11.82 -13.01
N ARG A 270 2.46 10.76 -13.38
CA ARG A 270 2.08 10.48 -14.77
C ARG A 270 1.24 11.59 -15.38
N ASN A 271 0.25 12.11 -14.65
CA ASN A 271 -0.74 13.02 -15.20
C ASN A 271 -0.34 14.49 -15.07
N PHE A 272 0.49 14.85 -14.08
CA PHE A 272 0.80 16.24 -13.76
C PHE A 272 2.30 16.55 -13.70
N GLY A 273 3.17 15.54 -13.86
CA GLY A 273 4.61 15.72 -13.82
C GLY A 273 5.21 16.13 -15.15
N VAL A 274 6.26 16.95 -15.07
CA VAL A 274 7.13 17.26 -16.22
C VAL A 274 8.45 16.53 -16.03
N TYR A 275 8.73 15.55 -16.88
CA TYR A 275 9.92 14.70 -16.78
C TYR A 275 10.31 14.12 -18.14
N GLU A 276 11.55 13.67 -18.26
CA GLU A 276 12.02 12.96 -19.44
C GLU A 276 11.58 11.48 -19.38
N ALA A 277 10.70 11.06 -20.29
CA ALA A 277 10.10 9.72 -20.30
C ALA A 277 11.12 8.57 -20.39
N SER A 278 12.29 8.81 -20.99
CA SER A 278 13.38 7.82 -21.09
C SER A 278 14.08 7.56 -19.75
N ARG A 279 13.93 8.47 -18.77
CA ARG A 279 14.61 8.45 -17.48
C ARG A 279 13.69 8.13 -16.32
N VAL A 280 12.37 8.16 -16.52
CA VAL A 280 11.37 7.90 -15.49
C VAL A 280 10.53 6.69 -15.89
N THR A 281 10.48 5.69 -15.04
CA THR A 281 9.59 4.53 -15.18
C THR A 281 8.48 4.62 -14.15
N ILE A 282 7.23 4.55 -14.61
CA ILE A 282 6.05 4.57 -13.73
C ILE A 282 5.45 3.17 -13.71
N ASN A 283 5.34 2.59 -12.51
CA ASN A 283 4.66 1.32 -12.30
C ASN A 283 3.22 1.58 -11.83
N ASP A 284 2.27 1.30 -12.71
CA ASP A 284 0.83 1.48 -12.44
C ASP A 284 0.20 0.32 -11.65
N ASP A 285 0.94 -0.75 -11.37
CA ASP A 285 0.44 -1.85 -10.57
C ASP A 285 0.38 -1.46 -9.08
N ILE A 286 -0.81 -1.08 -8.64
CA ILE A 286 -1.07 -0.70 -7.23
C ILE A 286 -0.81 -1.84 -6.25
N CYS A 287 -0.77 -3.09 -6.71
CA CYS A 287 -0.50 -4.29 -5.93
C CYS A 287 0.98 -4.71 -5.95
N ALA A 288 1.86 -3.96 -6.62
CA ALA A 288 3.27 -4.32 -6.80
C ALA A 288 3.99 -4.61 -5.48
N THR A 289 3.73 -3.80 -4.45
CA THR A 289 4.33 -3.97 -3.11
C THR A 289 3.91 -5.31 -2.47
N ALA A 290 2.62 -5.64 -2.49
CA ALA A 290 2.11 -6.91 -1.96
C ALA A 290 2.64 -8.13 -2.73
N LYS A 291 2.70 -8.04 -4.07
CA LYS A 291 3.32 -9.07 -4.92
C LYS A 291 4.80 -9.24 -4.61
N GLY A 292 5.49 -8.15 -4.34
CA GLY A 292 6.89 -8.16 -3.94
C GLY A 292 7.12 -8.84 -2.58
N TYR A 293 6.22 -8.63 -1.61
CA TYR A 293 6.28 -9.36 -0.33
C TYR A 293 6.15 -10.87 -0.54
N GLU A 294 5.17 -11.30 -1.35
CA GLU A 294 5.03 -12.73 -1.70
C GLU A 294 6.29 -13.28 -2.36
N TYR A 295 6.89 -12.52 -3.27
CA TYR A 295 8.11 -12.92 -3.94
C TYR A 295 9.27 -13.07 -2.97
N LEU A 296 9.50 -12.11 -2.09
CA LEU A 296 10.57 -12.14 -1.10
C LEU A 296 10.40 -13.29 -0.10
N ALA A 297 9.19 -13.49 0.42
CA ALA A 297 8.91 -14.60 1.33
C ALA A 297 9.12 -15.94 0.63
N TYR A 298 8.65 -16.09 -0.61
CA TYR A 298 8.87 -17.29 -1.41
C TYR A 298 10.36 -17.61 -1.63
N VAL A 299 11.15 -16.60 -2.01
CA VAL A 299 12.59 -16.77 -2.22
C VAL A 299 13.32 -17.12 -0.92
N ASN A 300 12.91 -16.50 0.21
CA ASN A 300 13.49 -16.81 1.51
C ASN A 300 13.22 -18.25 1.94
N LEU A 301 12.01 -18.75 1.75
CA LEU A 301 11.65 -20.14 2.04
C LEU A 301 12.46 -21.13 1.18
N LEU A 302 12.60 -20.87 -0.12
CA LEU A 302 13.41 -21.71 -1.01
C LEU A 302 14.89 -21.78 -0.56
N LYS A 303 15.46 -20.64 -0.14
CA LYS A 303 16.86 -20.58 0.32
C LYS A 303 17.08 -21.33 1.64
N ASN A 304 16.07 -21.36 2.51
CA ASN A 304 16.11 -22.01 3.81
C ASN A 304 15.67 -23.49 3.77
N GLY A 305 15.56 -24.09 2.59
CA GLY A 305 15.23 -25.50 2.42
C GLY A 305 13.75 -25.84 2.59
N GLY A 306 12.87 -24.86 2.43
CA GLY A 306 11.41 -25.09 2.53
C GLY A 306 10.88 -25.39 3.93
N ILE A 307 11.69 -25.20 4.98
CA ILE A 307 11.29 -25.50 6.36
C ILE A 307 10.30 -24.43 6.83
N VAL A 308 9.12 -24.89 7.17
CA VAL A 308 8.05 -24.14 7.84
C VAL A 308 8.24 -24.21 9.35
#